data_d7142e0c7c3d5a2edff19890c92c34ac
#
_entry.id   d7142e0c7c3d5a2edff19890c92c34ac
#
_cell.length_a   1.000
_cell.length_b   1.000
_cell.length_c   1.000
_cell.angle_alpha   90.00
_cell.angle_beta   90.00
_cell.angle_gamma   90.00
#
_symmetry.space_group_name_H-M   'P 1'
#
loop_
_entity.id
_entity.type
_entity.pdbx_description
1 polymer ?
#
loop_
_entity_poly.entity_id
_entity_poly.type
_entity_poly.pdbx_seq_one_letter_code
_entity_poly.pdbx_strand_id
1 'polypeptide(L)'
;PRSLREWFNSPRVEPLWYDAVYGEMKAHQRYDRKHRTILPGRRDSLWYGDGTKLNLYYRDENGNKCTTSVYEVVDAYSEVLLGYYISDNEDYIAQYHAFRMAIQTSRHKPYEIVCDNQGGHKKNAALGLFSKISRIHRPTAPYNGESKTIENIFYRFQSQVLKKRFGFTGQNITAKR
;
A
#
# COMPACT_ATOMS: atom_id res chain seq x y z
N PRO A 1 -3.27 41.06 10.55
CA PRO A 1 -2.03 40.62 9.89
C PRO A 1 -1.08 41.80 9.75
N ARG A 2 0.18 41.62 10.08
CA ARG A 2 1.20 42.67 10.01
C ARG A 2 1.71 42.92 8.58
N SER A 3 1.44 41.94 7.68
CA SER A 3 1.77 42.07 6.26
C SER A 3 0.78 41.33 5.39
N LEU A 4 0.70 41.67 4.07
CA LEU A 4 -0.10 40.94 3.08
C LEU A 4 0.29 39.44 3.04
N ARG A 5 1.59 39.13 3.15
CA ARG A 5 2.09 37.76 3.16
C ARG A 5 1.57 36.96 4.35
N GLU A 6 1.54 37.56 5.54
CA GLU A 6 0.96 36.92 6.73
C GLU A 6 -0.54 36.72 6.59
N TRP A 7 -1.24 37.65 5.97
CA TRP A 7 -2.67 37.54 5.69
C TRP A 7 -2.95 36.39 4.71
N PHE A 8 -2.24 36.31 3.59
CA PHE A 8 -2.38 35.23 2.61
C PHE A 8 -2.10 33.83 3.22
N ASN A 9 -1.10 33.72 4.08
CA ASN A 9 -0.71 32.46 4.71
C ASN A 9 -1.47 32.20 6.02
N SER A 10 -2.50 32.97 6.33
CA SER A 10 -3.31 32.74 7.51
C SER A 10 -4.19 31.49 7.35
N PRO A 11 -4.50 30.74 8.45
CA PRO A 11 -5.30 29.52 8.39
C PRO A 11 -6.71 29.69 7.79
N ARG A 12 -7.22 30.92 7.74
CA ARG A 12 -8.51 31.22 7.14
C ARG A 12 -8.45 31.51 5.64
N VAL A 13 -7.34 32.03 5.15
CA VAL A 13 -7.19 32.51 3.78
C VAL A 13 -6.43 31.49 2.93
N GLU A 14 -5.42 30.86 3.47
CA GLU A 14 -4.60 29.89 2.74
C GLU A 14 -5.44 28.76 2.06
N PRO A 15 -6.44 28.13 2.69
CA PRO A 15 -7.24 27.10 2.03
C PRO A 15 -8.05 27.59 0.82
N LEU A 16 -8.35 28.89 0.74
CA LEU A 16 -9.16 29.45 -0.34
C LEU A 16 -8.42 29.57 -1.68
N TRP A 17 -7.11 29.58 -1.64
CA TRP A 17 -6.28 29.76 -2.85
C TRP A 17 -5.29 28.61 -3.09
N TYR A 18 -5.09 27.73 -2.10
CA TYR A 18 -4.05 26.69 -2.11
C TYR A 18 -4.24 25.69 -3.26
N ASP A 19 -5.47 25.30 -3.52
CA ASP A 19 -5.84 24.38 -4.61
C ASP A 19 -5.54 24.97 -5.99
N ALA A 20 -5.83 26.26 -6.18
CA ALA A 20 -5.56 26.97 -7.44
C ALA A 20 -4.06 27.08 -7.75
N VAL A 21 -3.21 27.16 -6.73
CA VAL A 21 -1.75 27.29 -6.88
C VAL A 21 -1.04 25.96 -6.94
N TYR A 22 -1.42 25.01 -6.08
CA TYR A 22 -0.71 23.73 -5.89
C TYR A 22 -1.46 22.53 -6.42
N GLY A 23 -2.71 22.71 -6.86
CA GLY A 23 -3.59 21.65 -7.35
C GLY A 23 -4.41 20.99 -6.25
N GLU A 24 -5.58 20.52 -6.64
CA GLU A 24 -6.61 19.92 -5.78
C GLU A 24 -6.06 18.78 -4.92
N MET A 25 -5.23 17.91 -5.51
CA MET A 25 -4.63 16.78 -4.77
C MET A 25 -3.79 17.23 -3.57
N LYS A 26 -2.99 18.28 -3.71
CA LYS A 26 -2.19 18.80 -2.60
C LYS A 26 -3.04 19.51 -1.56
N ALA A 27 -4.11 20.17 -1.98
CA ALA A 27 -5.06 20.80 -1.08
C ALA A 27 -5.76 19.74 -0.21
N HIS A 28 -6.26 18.65 -0.81
CA HIS A 28 -6.82 17.51 -0.07
C HIS A 28 -5.82 16.90 0.92
N GLN A 29 -4.56 16.70 0.51
CA GLN A 29 -3.53 16.16 1.42
C GLN A 29 -3.26 17.06 2.62
N ARG A 30 -3.41 18.39 2.46
CA ARG A 30 -3.10 19.37 3.51
C ARG A 30 -4.27 19.69 4.42
N TYR A 31 -5.47 19.83 3.86
CA TYR A 31 -6.63 20.36 4.59
C TYR A 31 -7.70 19.34 4.93
N ASP A 32 -7.76 18.21 4.23
CA ASP A 32 -8.74 17.19 4.57
C ASP A 32 -8.48 16.62 5.94
N ARG A 33 -9.54 16.42 6.70
CA ARG A 33 -9.47 15.72 7.98
C ARG A 33 -9.02 14.29 7.75
N LYS A 34 -7.81 13.99 8.17
CA LYS A 34 -7.31 12.62 8.20
C LYS A 34 -8.06 11.90 9.31
N HIS A 35 -9.07 11.14 8.95
CA HIS A 35 -9.71 10.24 9.89
C HIS A 35 -8.67 9.26 10.43
N ARG A 36 -8.56 9.13 11.75
CA ARG A 36 -7.75 8.07 12.33
C ARG A 36 -8.37 6.75 11.93
N THR A 37 -7.62 5.91 11.26
CA THR A 37 -8.02 4.52 11.02
C THR A 37 -8.16 3.83 12.37
N ILE A 38 -9.37 3.39 12.70
CA ILE A 38 -9.59 2.57 13.88
C ILE A 38 -9.16 1.15 13.48
N LEU A 39 -8.04 0.70 14.02
CA LEU A 39 -7.58 -0.66 13.80
C LEU A 39 -8.52 -1.65 14.48
N PRO A 40 -8.71 -2.85 13.92
CA PRO A 40 -9.55 -3.88 14.51
C PRO A 40 -9.01 -4.32 15.88
N GLY A 41 -9.91 -4.76 16.78
CA GLY A 41 -9.54 -5.18 18.13
C GLY A 41 -9.03 -6.62 18.24
N ARG A 42 -8.96 -7.38 17.13
CA ARG A 42 -8.52 -8.79 17.11
C ARG A 42 -7.97 -9.20 15.75
N ARG A 43 -7.15 -10.26 15.75
CA ARG A 43 -6.62 -10.86 14.52
C ARG A 43 -7.72 -11.34 13.58
N ASP A 44 -7.41 -11.39 12.31
CA ASP A 44 -8.28 -11.89 11.24
C ASP A 44 -9.59 -11.10 11.05
N SER A 45 -9.75 -9.95 11.73
CA SER A 45 -10.89 -9.07 11.49
C SER A 45 -10.74 -8.28 10.20
N LEU A 46 -9.54 -7.85 9.88
CA LEU A 46 -9.22 -7.07 8.70
C LEU A 46 -7.84 -7.44 8.18
N TRP A 47 -7.77 -7.80 6.90
CA TRP A 47 -6.50 -7.97 6.20
C TRP A 47 -6.32 -6.88 5.14
N TYR A 48 -5.12 -6.34 5.07
CA TYR A 48 -4.69 -5.50 3.97
C TYR A 48 -3.95 -6.33 2.93
N GLY A 49 -4.25 -6.08 1.64
CA GLY A 49 -3.50 -6.63 0.53
C GLY A 49 -2.99 -5.51 -0.36
N ASP A 50 -1.68 -5.49 -0.64
CA ASP A 50 -1.07 -4.49 -1.49
C ASP A 50 0.19 -5.03 -2.16
N GLY A 51 0.54 -4.45 -3.30
CA GLY A 51 1.71 -4.78 -4.07
C GLY A 51 2.73 -3.65 -4.11
N THR A 52 3.99 -4.01 -4.14
CA THR A 52 5.06 -3.05 -4.33
C THR A 52 6.20 -3.63 -5.18
N LYS A 53 6.82 -2.75 -5.93
CA LYS A 53 8.04 -3.08 -6.66
C LYS A 53 9.20 -3.16 -5.66
N LEU A 54 9.91 -4.28 -5.65
CA LEU A 54 11.10 -4.41 -4.83
C LEU A 54 12.22 -3.54 -5.40
N ASN A 55 12.84 -2.73 -4.56
CA ASN A 55 13.98 -1.89 -4.92
C ASN A 55 15.28 -2.71 -4.97
N LEU A 56 15.22 -3.82 -5.70
CA LEU A 56 16.32 -4.76 -5.87
C LEU A 56 16.46 -5.14 -7.34
N TYR A 57 17.67 -5.07 -7.87
CA TYR A 57 17.97 -5.62 -9.18
C TYR A 57 18.50 -7.05 -9.05
N TYR A 58 18.06 -7.90 -9.95
CA TYR A 58 18.64 -9.21 -10.19
C TYR A 58 18.99 -9.38 -11.68
N ARG A 59 19.72 -10.41 -12.01
CA ARG A 59 19.97 -10.80 -13.39
C ARG A 59 19.14 -12.03 -13.71
N ASP A 60 18.46 -11.99 -14.86
CA ASP A 60 17.77 -13.17 -15.40
C ASP A 60 18.78 -14.20 -15.95
N GLU A 61 18.26 -15.31 -16.45
CA GLU A 61 19.06 -16.39 -17.04
C GLU A 61 19.88 -15.92 -18.26
N ASN A 62 19.46 -14.85 -18.93
CA ASN A 62 20.13 -14.24 -20.07
C ASN A 62 21.13 -13.15 -19.66
N GLY A 63 21.26 -12.87 -18.36
CA GLY A 63 22.14 -11.84 -17.83
C GLY A 63 21.53 -10.42 -17.85
N ASN A 64 20.29 -10.25 -18.27
CA ASN A 64 19.62 -8.95 -18.29
C ASN A 64 19.28 -8.47 -16.89
N LYS A 65 19.30 -7.15 -16.71
CA LYS A 65 18.95 -6.51 -15.44
C LYS A 65 17.44 -6.42 -15.29
N CYS A 66 16.91 -7.11 -14.30
CA CYS A 66 15.49 -7.19 -14.03
C CYS A 66 15.14 -6.65 -12.63
N THR A 67 13.88 -6.30 -12.45
CA THR A 67 13.28 -5.96 -11.16
C THR A 67 12.08 -6.88 -10.93
N THR A 68 11.74 -7.13 -9.69
CA THR A 68 10.59 -7.95 -9.32
C THR A 68 9.63 -7.18 -8.41
N SER A 69 8.41 -7.64 -8.33
CA SER A 69 7.37 -7.13 -7.45
C SER A 69 7.05 -8.14 -6.37
N VAL A 70 6.60 -7.68 -5.23
CA VAL A 70 6.02 -8.52 -4.18
C VAL A 70 4.60 -8.04 -3.91
N TYR A 71 3.70 -8.99 -3.80
CA TYR A 71 2.36 -8.76 -3.26
C TYR A 71 2.31 -9.33 -1.85
N GLU A 72 1.85 -8.55 -0.89
CA GLU A 72 1.83 -8.89 0.53
C GLU A 72 0.41 -8.84 1.09
N VAL A 73 0.13 -9.73 2.03
CA VAL A 73 -1.12 -9.76 2.81
C VAL A 73 -0.77 -9.68 4.29
N VAL A 74 -1.32 -8.69 4.96
CA VAL A 74 -1.01 -8.34 6.35
C VAL A 74 -2.27 -8.30 7.20
N ASP A 75 -2.21 -8.86 8.40
CA ASP A 75 -3.26 -8.68 9.40
C ASP A 75 -3.17 -7.30 10.05
N ALA A 76 -4.25 -6.54 9.98
CA ALA A 76 -4.29 -5.16 10.45
C ALA A 76 -4.15 -5.00 11.97
N TYR A 77 -4.54 -6.02 12.74
CA TYR A 77 -4.45 -5.99 14.20
C TYR A 77 -3.03 -6.27 14.70
N SER A 78 -2.44 -7.35 14.21
CA SER A 78 -1.13 -7.83 14.68
C SER A 78 0.05 -7.26 13.90
N GLU A 79 -0.20 -6.62 12.76
CA GLU A 79 0.81 -6.20 11.77
C GLU A 79 1.71 -7.35 11.27
N VAL A 80 1.23 -8.58 11.38
CA VAL A 80 1.96 -9.77 10.93
C VAL A 80 1.75 -9.97 9.43
N LEU A 81 2.85 -10.18 8.71
CA LEU A 81 2.82 -10.63 7.32
C LEU A 81 2.32 -12.07 7.26
N LEU A 82 1.10 -12.25 6.77
CA LEU A 82 0.45 -13.56 6.68
C LEU A 82 0.80 -14.30 5.40
N GLY A 83 0.97 -13.60 4.31
CA GLY A 83 1.27 -14.19 3.02
C GLY A 83 1.92 -13.21 2.07
N TYR A 84 2.70 -13.73 1.14
CA TYR A 84 3.33 -12.96 0.08
C TYR A 84 3.51 -13.80 -1.18
N TYR A 85 3.71 -13.14 -2.29
CA TYR A 85 4.12 -13.77 -3.53
C TYR A 85 5.02 -12.82 -4.32
N ILE A 86 6.13 -13.35 -4.82
CA ILE A 86 7.11 -12.60 -5.62
C ILE A 86 6.91 -12.98 -7.08
N SER A 87 6.79 -11.98 -7.95
CA SER A 87 6.58 -12.16 -9.39
C SER A 87 7.16 -10.98 -10.18
N ASP A 88 7.37 -11.18 -11.45
CA ASP A 88 7.86 -10.12 -12.33
C ASP A 88 6.82 -9.03 -12.55
N ASN A 89 5.53 -9.39 -12.45
CA ASN A 89 4.40 -8.49 -12.62
C ASN A 89 3.45 -8.60 -11.43
N GLU A 90 2.91 -7.48 -11.03
CA GLU A 90 1.82 -7.44 -10.06
C GLU A 90 0.50 -7.74 -10.77
N ASP A 91 0.09 -9.01 -10.74
CA ASP A 91 -1.11 -9.50 -11.40
C ASP A 91 -2.06 -10.22 -10.43
N TYR A 92 -3.21 -10.64 -10.95
CA TYR A 92 -4.22 -11.36 -10.17
C TYR A 92 -3.73 -12.73 -9.66
N ILE A 93 -2.75 -13.34 -10.31
CA ILE A 93 -2.15 -14.63 -9.92
C ILE A 93 -1.29 -14.43 -8.67
N ALA A 94 -0.45 -13.39 -8.67
CA ALA A 94 0.35 -13.03 -7.51
C ALA A 94 -0.53 -12.78 -6.27
N GLN A 95 -1.61 -12.03 -6.45
CA GLN A 95 -2.58 -11.76 -5.40
C GLN A 95 -3.24 -13.05 -4.89
N TYR A 96 -3.68 -13.93 -5.80
CA TYR A 96 -4.27 -15.22 -5.44
C TYR A 96 -3.33 -16.06 -4.58
N HIS A 97 -2.07 -16.18 -4.97
CA HIS A 97 -1.08 -16.98 -4.22
C HIS A 97 -0.77 -16.37 -2.86
N ALA A 98 -0.67 -15.05 -2.76
CA ALA A 98 -0.44 -14.37 -1.50
C ALA A 98 -1.62 -14.56 -0.52
N PHE A 99 -2.87 -14.42 -0.97
CA PHE A 99 -4.05 -14.70 -0.15
C PHE A 99 -4.16 -16.18 0.24
N ARG A 100 -3.83 -17.09 -0.68
CA ARG A 100 -3.78 -18.53 -0.36
C ARG A 100 -2.78 -18.82 0.76
N MET A 101 -1.56 -18.27 0.67
CA MET A 101 -0.56 -18.40 1.71
C MET A 101 -1.04 -17.78 3.03
N ALA A 102 -1.67 -16.60 2.99
CA ALA A 102 -2.19 -15.94 4.17
C ALA A 102 -3.24 -16.80 4.92
N ILE A 103 -4.14 -17.44 4.20
CA ILE A 103 -5.14 -18.37 4.79
C ILE A 103 -4.44 -19.58 5.39
N GLN A 104 -3.43 -20.13 4.73
CA GLN A 104 -2.66 -21.28 5.24
C GLN A 104 -1.88 -20.91 6.51
N THR A 105 -1.31 -19.71 6.56
CA THR A 105 -0.55 -19.21 7.72
C THR A 105 -1.47 -18.88 8.90
N SER A 106 -2.53 -18.15 8.68
CA SER A 106 -3.50 -17.78 9.72
C SER A 106 -4.34 -18.98 10.17
N ARG A 107 -4.60 -19.95 9.27
CA ARG A 107 -5.60 -21.04 9.41
C ARG A 107 -7.04 -20.53 9.55
N HIS A 108 -7.27 -19.25 9.27
CA HIS A 108 -8.56 -18.59 9.30
C HIS A 108 -8.77 -17.77 8.05
N LYS A 109 -10.02 -17.45 7.76
CA LYS A 109 -10.40 -16.46 6.75
C LYS A 109 -10.62 -15.11 7.43
N PRO A 110 -10.25 -13.99 6.81
CA PRO A 110 -10.53 -12.68 7.36
C PRO A 110 -12.02 -12.36 7.30
N TYR A 111 -12.48 -11.55 8.23
CA TYR A 111 -13.83 -11.00 8.13
C TYR A 111 -13.92 -9.96 7.00
N GLU A 112 -12.93 -9.09 6.90
CA GLU A 112 -12.83 -8.03 5.86
C GLU A 112 -11.48 -8.06 5.17
N ILE A 113 -11.50 -7.78 3.86
CA ILE A 113 -10.30 -7.54 3.05
C ILE A 113 -10.39 -6.12 2.49
N VAL A 114 -9.30 -5.39 2.63
CA VAL A 114 -9.09 -4.07 2.03
C VAL A 114 -7.87 -4.13 1.12
N CYS A 115 -8.07 -3.80 -0.14
CA CYS A 115 -7.01 -3.64 -1.13
C CYS A 115 -7.30 -2.43 -2.01
N ASP A 116 -6.28 -1.99 -2.74
CA ASP A 116 -6.44 -0.90 -3.70
C ASP A 116 -7.34 -1.30 -4.89
N ASN A 117 -7.64 -0.34 -5.75
CA ASN A 117 -8.55 -0.54 -6.88
C ASN A 117 -7.82 -0.93 -8.18
N GLN A 118 -6.75 -1.71 -8.08
CA GLN A 118 -5.97 -2.17 -9.24
C GLN A 118 -6.71 -3.20 -10.10
N GLY A 119 -6.25 -3.37 -11.35
CA GLY A 119 -6.85 -4.30 -12.31
C GLY A 119 -6.86 -5.76 -11.86
N GLY A 120 -5.82 -6.21 -11.16
CA GLY A 120 -5.73 -7.56 -10.60
C GLY A 120 -6.80 -7.81 -9.53
N HIS A 121 -7.05 -6.86 -8.64
CA HIS A 121 -8.10 -6.97 -7.63
C HIS A 121 -9.49 -7.02 -8.24
N LYS A 122 -9.76 -6.21 -9.28
CA LYS A 122 -11.03 -6.26 -10.04
C LYS A 122 -11.24 -7.62 -10.68
N LYS A 123 -10.19 -8.23 -11.25
CA LYS A 123 -10.25 -9.56 -11.85
C LYS A 123 -10.53 -10.64 -10.81
N ASN A 124 -9.83 -10.63 -9.67
CA ASN A 124 -10.07 -11.55 -8.58
C ASN A 124 -11.45 -11.39 -7.95
N ALA A 125 -11.96 -10.16 -7.84
CA ALA A 125 -13.32 -9.90 -7.39
C ALA A 125 -14.35 -10.47 -8.38
N ALA A 126 -14.14 -10.26 -9.69
CA ALA A 126 -15.01 -10.82 -10.75
C ALA A 126 -14.98 -12.36 -10.77
N LEU A 127 -13.84 -12.99 -10.47
CA LEU A 127 -13.72 -14.44 -10.33
C LEU A 127 -14.28 -14.99 -9.00
N GLY A 128 -14.80 -14.11 -8.13
CA GLY A 128 -15.40 -14.48 -6.87
C GLY A 128 -14.38 -14.93 -5.80
N LEU A 129 -13.10 -14.59 -5.93
CA LEU A 129 -12.09 -14.94 -4.94
C LEU A 129 -12.45 -14.32 -3.58
N PHE A 130 -12.63 -13.01 -3.53
CA PHE A 130 -12.83 -12.29 -2.28
C PHE A 130 -14.11 -12.69 -1.56
N SER A 131 -15.19 -12.96 -2.29
CA SER A 131 -16.46 -13.46 -1.71
C SER A 131 -16.33 -14.85 -1.10
N LYS A 132 -15.38 -15.67 -1.56
CA LYS A 132 -15.11 -17.01 -1.02
C LYS A 132 -14.22 -16.98 0.22
N ILE A 133 -13.35 -15.98 0.33
CA ILE A 133 -12.33 -15.93 1.40
C ILE A 133 -12.62 -14.90 2.48
N SER A 134 -13.55 -13.95 2.26
CA SER A 134 -13.93 -12.94 3.25
C SER A 134 -15.44 -12.70 3.23
N ARG A 135 -15.95 -12.08 4.29
CA ARG A 135 -17.34 -11.64 4.35
C ARG A 135 -17.54 -10.29 3.68
N ILE A 136 -16.55 -9.42 3.78
CA ILE A 136 -16.56 -8.08 3.21
C ILE A 136 -15.29 -7.90 2.40
N HIS A 137 -15.43 -7.40 1.18
CA HIS A 137 -14.34 -6.89 0.38
C HIS A 137 -14.59 -5.42 0.08
N ARG A 138 -13.65 -4.57 0.48
CA ARG A 138 -13.74 -3.13 0.29
C ARG A 138 -12.51 -2.63 -0.48
N PRO A 139 -12.70 -2.11 -1.70
CA PRO A 139 -11.62 -1.42 -2.39
C PRO A 139 -11.31 -0.10 -1.66
N THR A 140 -10.04 0.19 -1.49
CA THR A 140 -9.60 1.46 -0.88
C THR A 140 -9.98 2.61 -1.81
N ALA A 141 -10.60 3.65 -1.26
CA ALA A 141 -10.81 4.88 -1.99
C ALA A 141 -9.45 5.55 -2.30
N PRO A 142 -9.29 6.18 -3.46
CA PRO A 142 -8.09 6.94 -3.77
C PRO A 142 -7.78 7.93 -2.63
N TYR A 143 -6.51 8.00 -2.23
CA TYR A 143 -6.00 8.91 -1.18
C TYR A 143 -6.48 8.62 0.26
N ASN A 144 -7.08 7.47 0.52
CA ASN A 144 -7.48 7.09 1.87
C ASN A 144 -6.29 6.49 2.64
N GLY A 145 -6.01 7.05 3.83
CA GLY A 145 -4.85 6.66 4.64
C GLY A 145 -4.95 5.27 5.32
N GLU A 146 -5.89 4.42 4.90
CA GLU A 146 -6.05 3.05 5.43
C GLU A 146 -4.89 2.13 5.03
N SER A 147 -4.20 2.43 3.93
CA SER A 147 -3.02 1.70 3.45
C SER A 147 -1.73 1.97 4.24
N LYS A 148 -1.73 2.96 5.14
CA LYS A 148 -0.52 3.37 5.87
C LYS A 148 0.15 2.25 6.67
N THR A 149 -0.62 1.30 7.15
CA THR A 149 -0.07 0.16 7.91
C THR A 149 0.81 -0.71 7.00
N ILE A 150 0.32 -1.08 5.82
CA ILE A 150 1.06 -1.91 4.87
C ILE A 150 2.24 -1.13 4.26
N GLU A 151 2.05 0.17 3.95
CA GLU A 151 3.14 1.05 3.49
C GLU A 151 4.29 1.12 4.51
N ASN A 152 3.98 1.19 5.81
CA ASN A 152 4.98 1.18 6.87
C ASN A 152 5.73 -0.17 6.97
N ILE A 153 5.05 -1.28 6.68
CA ILE A 153 5.67 -2.61 6.63
C ILE A 153 6.64 -2.69 5.47
N PHE A 154 6.22 -2.28 4.26
CA PHE A 154 7.12 -2.17 3.10
C PHE A 154 8.33 -1.29 3.38
N TYR A 155 8.12 -0.12 3.99
CA TYR A 155 9.21 0.78 4.35
C TYR A 155 10.21 0.12 5.32
N ARG A 156 9.72 -0.55 6.36
CA ARG A 156 10.56 -1.29 7.32
C ARG A 156 11.32 -2.41 6.62
N PHE A 157 10.66 -3.19 5.79
CA PHE A 157 11.30 -4.27 5.03
C PHE A 157 12.41 -3.72 4.09
N GLN A 158 12.12 -2.67 3.34
CA GLN A 158 13.12 -2.05 2.46
C GLN A 158 14.32 -1.49 3.24
N SER A 159 14.05 -0.78 4.34
CA SER A 159 15.11 -0.10 5.11
C SER A 159 15.97 -1.05 5.94
N GLN A 160 15.38 -2.10 6.49
CA GLN A 160 16.05 -3.01 7.43
C GLN A 160 16.64 -4.24 6.73
N VAL A 161 16.00 -4.72 5.68
CA VAL A 161 16.40 -5.95 4.99
C VAL A 161 17.00 -5.67 3.62
N LEU A 162 16.25 -5.05 2.69
CA LEU A 162 16.70 -4.90 1.31
C LEU A 162 17.89 -3.96 1.16
N LYS A 163 17.96 -2.89 1.95
CA LYS A 163 19.09 -1.94 1.92
C LYS A 163 20.45 -2.59 2.12
N LYS A 164 20.49 -3.71 2.83
CA LYS A 164 21.72 -4.47 3.12
C LYS A 164 22.07 -5.49 2.03
N ARG A 165 21.24 -5.65 1.01
CA ARG A 165 21.41 -6.65 -0.04
C ARG A 165 22.16 -6.08 -1.23
N PHE A 166 22.98 -6.93 -1.87
CA PHE A 166 23.59 -6.61 -3.16
C PHE A 166 22.47 -6.37 -4.19
N GLY A 167 22.63 -5.35 -5.03
CA GLY A 167 21.62 -5.01 -6.04
C GLY A 167 20.54 -4.02 -5.57
N PHE A 168 20.58 -3.55 -4.30
CA PHE A 168 19.65 -2.54 -3.82
C PHE A 168 19.79 -1.21 -4.60
N THR A 169 18.68 -0.66 -5.06
CA THR A 169 18.64 0.50 -5.97
C THR A 169 18.38 1.84 -5.28
N GLY A 170 18.14 1.83 -3.96
CA GLY A 170 17.75 3.02 -3.20
C GLY A 170 16.24 3.08 -2.92
N GLN A 171 15.86 3.82 -1.89
CA GLN A 171 14.47 3.91 -1.41
C GLN A 171 13.58 4.84 -2.26
N ASN A 172 14.20 5.75 -3.02
CA ASN A 172 13.49 6.71 -3.87
C ASN A 172 14.35 7.11 -5.08
N ILE A 173 13.79 7.91 -5.98
CA ILE A 173 14.44 8.34 -7.22
C ILE A 173 15.72 9.13 -6.93
N THR A 174 15.77 9.89 -5.85
CA THR A 174 16.93 10.70 -5.46
C THR A 174 18.03 9.89 -4.76
N ALA A 175 17.71 8.71 -4.22
CA ALA A 175 18.67 7.81 -3.58
C ALA A 175 19.27 6.77 -4.54
N LYS A 176 18.95 6.82 -5.82
CA LYS A 176 19.56 5.95 -6.84
C LYS A 176 21.02 6.36 -7.03
N ARG A 177 21.92 5.47 -6.67
CA ARG A 177 23.35 5.53 -7.00
C ARG A 177 23.63 4.79 -8.29
#